data_a73843c1a1b8a980f45361c37ef416c8
#
_entry.id   a73843c1a1b8a980f45361c37ef416c8
#
_cell.length_a   1.000
_cell.length_b   1.000
_cell.length_c   1.000
_cell.angle_alpha   90.00
_cell.angle_beta   90.00
_cell.angle_gamma   90.00
#
_symmetry.space_group_name_H-M   'P 1'
#
loop_
_entity.id
_entity.type
_entity.pdbx_description
1 polymer ?
#
loop_
_entity_poly.entity_id
_entity_poly.type
_entity_poly.pdbx_seq_one_letter_code
_entity_poly.pdbx_strand_id
1 'polypeptide(L)'
;VLRRAELLKAGGIDFIMNCEIGRDISFAELREKHEAILIATGVYKAREIKIPGVGLDGVVPALDFLTASNRKSLGDDVAEFDSGALNAENKDVVVIGGGDTAMDCVRTAVRQNAKSVTCLYRRDKANMPGSQREVQNAEEEGVNFQWLSAPHALLGDGSVRSVRERRIHPVS
;
A
#
# COMPACT_ATOMS: atom_id res chain seq x y z
N VAL A 1 1.18 8.65 -15.45
CA VAL A 1 2.51 8.98 -14.86
C VAL A 1 3.46 9.45 -15.95
N LEU A 2 3.73 8.67 -17.01
CA LEU A 2 4.71 8.97 -18.07
C LEU A 2 4.50 10.35 -18.72
N ARG A 3 3.25 10.67 -19.13
CA ARG A 3 2.93 11.99 -19.70
C ARG A 3 3.32 13.14 -18.79
N ARG A 4 3.12 13.02 -17.47
CA ARG A 4 3.51 14.07 -16.51
C ARG A 4 5.02 14.20 -16.39
N ALA A 5 5.74 13.09 -16.39
CA ALA A 5 7.20 13.11 -16.38
C ALA A 5 7.78 13.81 -17.62
N GLU A 6 7.20 13.54 -18.80
CA GLU A 6 7.59 14.23 -20.06
C GLU A 6 7.32 15.72 -20.01
N LEU A 7 6.15 16.14 -19.49
CA LEU A 7 5.84 17.57 -19.32
C LEU A 7 6.82 18.27 -18.36
N LEU A 8 7.20 17.61 -17.26
CA LEU A 8 8.18 18.13 -16.32
C LEU A 8 9.56 18.28 -16.96
N LYS A 9 10.00 17.27 -17.73
CA LYS A 9 11.25 17.34 -18.50
C LYS A 9 11.23 18.49 -19.51
N ALA A 10 10.14 18.62 -20.26
CA ALA A 10 9.97 19.72 -21.21
C ALA A 10 9.96 21.09 -20.51
N GLY A 11 9.54 21.15 -19.24
CA GLY A 11 9.59 22.33 -18.38
C GLY A 11 10.96 22.62 -17.77
N GLY A 12 12.00 21.86 -18.11
CA GLY A 12 13.37 22.07 -17.64
C GLY A 12 13.74 21.36 -16.35
N ILE A 13 13.00 20.29 -15.96
CA ILE A 13 13.33 19.48 -14.79
C ILE A 13 14.18 18.29 -15.22
N ASP A 14 15.37 18.19 -14.63
CA ASP A 14 16.27 17.05 -14.82
C ASP A 14 15.94 15.92 -13.83
N PHE A 15 15.73 14.72 -14.35
CA PHE A 15 15.54 13.50 -13.56
C PHE A 15 16.83 12.69 -13.55
N ILE A 16 17.49 12.61 -12.40
CA ILE A 16 18.67 11.76 -12.20
C ILE A 16 18.19 10.43 -11.63
N MET A 17 18.14 9.43 -12.49
CA MET A 17 17.66 8.09 -12.13
C MET A 17 18.80 7.22 -11.58
N ASN A 18 18.46 6.19 -10.80
CA ASN A 18 19.39 5.21 -10.23
C ASN A 18 20.52 5.87 -9.40
N CYS A 19 20.21 6.97 -8.72
CA CYS A 19 21.12 7.73 -7.90
C CYS A 19 20.63 7.76 -6.46
N GLU A 20 21.37 7.17 -5.54
CA GLU A 20 21.08 7.15 -4.12
C GLU A 20 21.89 8.23 -3.39
N ILE A 21 21.19 9.18 -2.79
CA ILE A 21 21.82 10.23 -2.00
C ILE A 21 22.40 9.64 -0.71
N GLY A 22 23.68 9.92 -0.46
CA GLY A 22 24.48 9.34 0.62
C GLY A 22 25.39 8.21 0.18
N ARG A 23 25.13 7.60 -0.99
CA ARG A 23 25.99 6.59 -1.60
C ARG A 23 26.66 7.11 -2.88
N ASP A 24 25.86 7.53 -3.85
CA ASP A 24 26.33 7.95 -5.18
C ASP A 24 26.62 9.44 -5.26
N ILE A 25 25.87 10.25 -4.53
CA ILE A 25 26.10 11.69 -4.35
C ILE A 25 25.92 12.00 -2.87
N SER A 26 26.87 12.69 -2.26
CA SER A 26 26.76 13.11 -0.87
C SER A 26 25.76 14.27 -0.70
N PHE A 27 25.17 14.38 0.49
CA PHE A 27 24.32 15.51 0.82
C PHE A 27 25.08 16.85 0.84
N ALA A 28 26.38 16.82 1.15
CA ALA A 28 27.25 17.99 1.10
C ALA A 28 27.39 18.53 -0.32
N GLU A 29 27.67 17.66 -1.30
CA GLU A 29 27.73 18.04 -2.71
C GLU A 29 26.40 18.63 -3.22
N LEU A 30 25.25 18.13 -2.78
CA LEU A 30 23.97 18.73 -3.14
C LEU A 30 23.82 20.14 -2.58
N ARG A 31 24.27 20.37 -1.35
CA ARG A 31 24.24 21.70 -0.72
C ARG A 31 25.15 22.71 -1.39
N GLU A 32 26.24 22.27 -1.96
CA GLU A 32 27.18 23.15 -2.72
C GLU A 32 26.63 23.52 -4.10
N LYS A 33 25.82 22.62 -4.69
CA LYS A 33 25.29 22.78 -6.07
C LYS A 33 23.98 23.51 -6.14
N HIS A 34 23.22 23.58 -5.04
CA HIS A 34 21.84 24.07 -5.05
C HIS A 34 21.58 25.06 -3.91
N GLU A 35 20.86 26.12 -4.20
CA GLU A 35 20.44 27.13 -3.22
C GLU A 35 19.39 26.61 -2.24
N ALA A 36 18.60 25.60 -2.66
CA ALA A 36 17.58 24.98 -1.84
C ALA A 36 17.46 23.49 -2.14
N ILE A 37 17.17 22.69 -1.12
CA ILE A 37 16.96 21.25 -1.23
C ILE A 37 15.62 20.91 -0.58
N LEU A 38 14.73 20.25 -1.33
CA LEU A 38 13.50 19.68 -0.81
C LEU A 38 13.66 18.16 -0.66
N ILE A 39 13.51 17.65 0.57
CA ILE A 39 13.50 16.21 0.84
C ILE A 39 12.06 15.71 0.74
N ALA A 40 11.77 14.95 -0.30
CA ALA A 40 10.43 14.45 -0.61
C ALA A 40 10.45 12.95 -0.92
N THR A 41 11.18 12.17 -0.11
CA THR A 41 11.46 10.75 -0.34
C THR A 41 10.29 9.81 -0.04
N GLY A 42 9.23 10.30 0.60
CA GLY A 42 8.12 9.47 1.05
C GLY A 42 8.47 8.58 2.25
N VAL A 43 7.58 7.63 2.56
CA VAL A 43 7.76 6.68 3.66
C VAL A 43 7.70 5.26 3.10
N TYR A 44 8.85 4.62 2.97
CA TYR A 44 8.95 3.24 2.46
C TYR A 44 9.00 2.17 3.55
N LYS A 45 9.35 2.54 4.79
CA LYS A 45 9.39 1.59 5.90
C LYS A 45 7.97 1.38 6.44
N ALA A 46 7.41 0.21 6.16
CA ALA A 46 6.12 -0.20 6.71
C ALA A 46 6.16 -0.23 8.24
N ARG A 47 5.03 0.12 8.88
CA ARG A 47 4.84 -0.13 10.31
C ARG A 47 4.60 -1.62 10.49
N GLU A 48 5.42 -2.27 11.28
CA GLU A 48 5.26 -3.69 11.60
C GLU A 48 4.00 -3.89 12.46
N ILE A 49 3.18 -4.84 12.05
CA ILE A 49 2.08 -5.35 12.87
C ILE A 49 2.64 -6.50 13.70
N LYS A 50 2.65 -6.32 15.04
CA LYS A 50 3.19 -7.33 15.95
C LYS A 50 2.05 -8.22 16.48
N ILE A 51 1.64 -9.19 15.68
CA ILE A 51 0.62 -10.19 16.03
C ILE A 51 1.11 -11.58 15.61
N PRO A 52 0.61 -12.66 16.22
CA PRO A 52 0.91 -14.02 15.77
C PRO A 52 0.53 -14.23 14.32
N GLY A 53 1.37 -14.94 13.57
CA GLY A 53 1.10 -15.34 12.18
C GLY A 53 1.53 -14.33 11.11
N VAL A 54 2.19 -13.22 11.44
CA VAL A 54 2.66 -12.25 10.43
C VAL A 54 3.68 -12.80 9.44
N GLY A 55 4.33 -13.91 9.76
CA GLY A 55 5.28 -14.58 8.88
C GLY A 55 4.66 -15.67 7.99
N LEU A 56 3.35 -15.85 8.00
CA LEU A 56 2.68 -16.78 7.11
C LEU A 56 2.70 -16.30 5.67
N ASP A 57 2.80 -17.24 4.72
CA ASP A 57 2.66 -16.92 3.30
C ASP A 57 1.30 -16.28 3.01
N GLY A 58 1.28 -15.30 2.11
CA GLY A 58 0.10 -14.51 1.79
C GLY A 58 -0.10 -13.27 2.69
N VAL A 59 0.80 -13.05 3.66
CA VAL A 59 0.87 -11.79 4.41
C VAL A 59 1.84 -10.86 3.70
N VAL A 60 1.32 -9.80 3.09
CA VAL A 60 2.05 -8.96 2.15
C VAL A 60 2.06 -7.50 2.61
N PRO A 61 3.22 -6.82 2.62
CA PRO A 61 3.27 -5.37 2.81
C PRO A 61 2.52 -4.63 1.69
N ALA A 62 1.78 -3.59 2.06
CA ALA A 62 0.96 -2.82 1.12
C ALA A 62 1.76 -2.26 -0.07
N LEU A 63 2.97 -1.73 0.18
CA LEU A 63 3.80 -1.16 -0.87
C LEU A 63 4.32 -2.20 -1.85
N ASP A 64 4.62 -3.42 -1.41
CA ASP A 64 5.05 -4.50 -2.29
C ASP A 64 3.93 -4.88 -3.25
N PHE A 65 2.70 -5.03 -2.73
CA PHE A 65 1.51 -5.30 -3.52
C PHE A 65 1.22 -4.19 -4.55
N LEU A 66 1.21 -2.92 -4.11
CA LEU A 66 0.93 -1.78 -4.98
C LEU A 66 2.03 -1.56 -6.02
N THR A 67 3.30 -1.73 -5.65
CA THR A 67 4.43 -1.60 -6.56
C THR A 67 4.38 -2.69 -7.64
N ALA A 68 4.13 -3.94 -7.27
CA ALA A 68 3.98 -5.05 -8.22
C ALA A 68 2.83 -4.78 -9.21
N SER A 69 1.68 -4.34 -8.70
CA SER A 69 0.52 -3.97 -9.52
C SER A 69 0.84 -2.84 -10.50
N ASN A 70 1.49 -1.77 -10.02
CA ASN A 70 1.83 -0.62 -10.85
C ASN A 70 2.85 -0.98 -11.94
N ARG A 71 3.89 -1.73 -11.59
CA ARG A 71 4.89 -2.19 -12.55
C ARG A 71 4.28 -3.07 -13.63
N LYS A 72 3.41 -4.01 -13.24
CA LYS A 72 2.69 -4.86 -14.19
C LYS A 72 1.81 -4.04 -15.13
N SER A 73 1.13 -3.03 -14.62
CA SER A 73 0.30 -2.11 -15.41
C SER A 73 1.12 -1.25 -16.38
N LEU A 74 2.40 -1.05 -16.13
CA LEU A 74 3.34 -0.34 -17.01
C LEU A 74 4.00 -1.27 -18.05
N GLY A 75 3.71 -2.57 -18.00
CA GLY A 75 4.24 -3.56 -18.93
C GLY A 75 5.53 -4.25 -18.49
N ASP A 76 5.92 -4.08 -17.22
CA ASP A 76 7.09 -4.78 -16.67
C ASP A 76 6.79 -6.28 -16.46
N ASP A 77 7.83 -7.10 -16.54
CA ASP A 77 7.80 -8.46 -16.04
C ASP A 77 7.95 -8.44 -14.52
N VAL A 78 6.95 -8.99 -13.81
CA VAL A 78 6.91 -9.05 -12.34
C VAL A 78 6.57 -10.47 -11.91
N ALA A 79 7.59 -11.27 -11.65
CA ALA A 79 7.45 -12.69 -11.35
C ALA A 79 6.52 -12.99 -10.16
N GLU A 80 6.60 -12.18 -9.10
CA GLU A 80 5.74 -12.32 -7.93
C GLU A 80 4.27 -11.99 -8.21
N PHE A 81 4.00 -11.10 -9.16
CA PHE A 81 2.65 -10.80 -9.61
C PHE A 81 2.12 -11.97 -10.47
N ASP A 82 2.92 -12.45 -11.41
CA ASP A 82 2.55 -13.48 -12.37
C ASP A 82 2.37 -14.85 -11.69
N SER A 83 3.16 -15.14 -10.66
CA SER A 83 2.99 -16.35 -9.81
C SER A 83 1.78 -16.30 -8.88
N GLY A 84 1.16 -15.14 -8.73
CA GLY A 84 0.07 -14.94 -7.80
C GLY A 84 0.48 -14.53 -6.39
N ALA A 85 1.77 -14.45 -6.06
CA ALA A 85 2.22 -14.05 -4.72
C ALA A 85 1.82 -12.61 -4.38
N LEU A 86 1.93 -11.69 -5.35
CA LEU A 86 1.62 -10.27 -5.21
C LEU A 86 0.44 -9.81 -6.07
N ASN A 87 -0.52 -10.66 -6.36
CA ASN A 87 -1.80 -10.25 -6.97
C ASN A 87 -2.99 -10.77 -6.16
N ALA A 88 -4.15 -10.17 -6.37
CA ALA A 88 -5.38 -10.43 -5.63
C ALA A 88 -6.38 -11.31 -6.41
N GLU A 89 -6.07 -11.72 -7.63
CA GLU A 89 -7.01 -12.43 -8.51
C GLU A 89 -7.54 -13.71 -7.86
N ASN A 90 -8.87 -13.85 -7.83
CA ASN A 90 -9.59 -14.98 -7.26
C ASN A 90 -9.32 -15.26 -5.77
N LYS A 91 -8.82 -14.28 -5.01
CA LYS A 91 -8.52 -14.41 -3.58
C LYS A 91 -9.51 -13.66 -2.70
N ASP A 92 -9.68 -14.14 -1.48
CA ASP A 92 -10.31 -13.39 -0.40
C ASP A 92 -9.22 -12.52 0.25
N VAL A 93 -9.38 -11.19 0.14
CA VAL A 93 -8.37 -10.22 0.55
C VAL A 93 -8.82 -9.47 1.80
N VAL A 94 -7.94 -9.39 2.80
CA VAL A 94 -8.15 -8.55 3.98
C VAL A 94 -7.05 -7.49 4.03
N VAL A 95 -7.44 -6.22 3.97
CA VAL A 95 -6.53 -5.09 4.12
C VAL A 95 -6.65 -4.53 5.54
N ILE A 96 -5.52 -4.47 6.25
CA ILE A 96 -5.45 -3.97 7.62
C ILE A 96 -4.93 -2.53 7.60
N GLY A 97 -5.81 -1.57 7.82
CA GLY A 97 -5.45 -0.17 7.82
C GLY A 97 -6.60 0.75 7.44
N GLY A 98 -6.39 2.06 7.55
CA GLY A 98 -7.43 3.06 7.28
C GLY A 98 -6.89 4.37 6.70
N GLY A 99 -5.66 4.38 6.21
CA GLY A 99 -5.08 5.51 5.48
C GLY A 99 -5.26 5.37 3.97
N ASP A 100 -4.83 6.37 3.21
CA ASP A 100 -4.95 6.39 1.75
C ASP A 100 -4.29 5.16 1.09
N THR A 101 -3.14 4.70 1.61
CA THR A 101 -2.50 3.47 1.14
C THR A 101 -3.41 2.23 1.28
N ALA A 102 -4.21 2.15 2.35
CA ALA A 102 -5.17 1.05 2.50
C ALA A 102 -6.31 1.17 1.48
N MET A 103 -6.77 2.40 1.18
CA MET A 103 -7.76 2.64 0.13
C MET A 103 -7.23 2.26 -1.25
N ASP A 104 -5.99 2.59 -1.54
CA ASP A 104 -5.32 2.14 -2.77
C ASP A 104 -5.26 0.61 -2.86
N CYS A 105 -4.93 -0.08 -1.75
CA CYS A 105 -4.87 -1.54 -1.72
C CYS A 105 -6.23 -2.19 -1.96
N VAL A 106 -7.29 -1.77 -1.25
CA VAL A 106 -8.62 -2.39 -1.41
C VAL A 106 -9.17 -2.19 -2.82
N ARG A 107 -9.02 -0.99 -3.38
CA ARG A 107 -9.48 -0.68 -4.74
C ARG A 107 -8.65 -1.39 -5.81
N THR A 108 -7.34 -1.52 -5.59
CA THR A 108 -6.47 -2.31 -6.47
C THR A 108 -6.86 -3.79 -6.45
N ALA A 109 -7.14 -4.35 -5.27
CA ALA A 109 -7.58 -5.75 -5.15
C ALA A 109 -8.91 -6.00 -5.87
N VAL A 110 -9.88 -5.08 -5.74
CA VAL A 110 -11.15 -5.17 -6.51
C VAL A 110 -10.87 -5.18 -8.01
N ARG A 111 -10.04 -4.28 -8.52
CA ARG A 111 -9.69 -4.18 -9.95
C ARG A 111 -8.90 -5.38 -10.48
N GLN A 112 -8.24 -6.10 -9.60
CA GLN A 112 -7.57 -7.38 -9.91
C GLN A 112 -8.51 -8.58 -9.81
N ASN A 113 -9.84 -8.38 -9.72
CA ASN A 113 -10.84 -9.43 -9.61
C ASN A 113 -10.66 -10.33 -8.37
N ALA A 114 -10.36 -9.73 -7.21
CA ALA A 114 -10.43 -10.44 -5.96
C ALA A 114 -11.85 -11.00 -5.74
N LYS A 115 -11.93 -12.19 -5.15
CA LYS A 115 -13.21 -12.84 -4.85
C LYS A 115 -14.00 -12.08 -3.79
N SER A 116 -13.30 -11.56 -2.79
CA SER A 116 -13.84 -10.64 -1.79
C SER A 116 -12.75 -9.70 -1.28
N VAL A 117 -13.13 -8.47 -0.89
CA VAL A 117 -12.20 -7.51 -0.30
C VAL A 117 -12.80 -6.95 0.98
N THR A 118 -12.09 -7.12 2.08
CA THR A 118 -12.48 -6.59 3.39
C THR A 118 -11.43 -5.63 3.91
N CYS A 119 -11.84 -4.43 4.30
CA CYS A 119 -10.99 -3.47 4.99
C CYS A 119 -11.24 -3.54 6.50
N LEU A 120 -10.21 -3.92 7.26
CA LEU A 120 -10.27 -4.04 8.71
C LEU A 120 -9.68 -2.78 9.34
N TYR A 121 -10.49 -1.99 10.05
CA TYR A 121 -10.04 -0.75 10.63
C TYR A 121 -10.44 -0.59 12.11
N ARG A 122 -9.46 -0.19 12.94
CA ARG A 122 -9.61 -0.13 14.41
C ARG A 122 -10.49 1.00 14.94
N ARG A 123 -10.78 2.02 14.13
CA ARG A 123 -11.68 3.13 14.50
C ARG A 123 -12.97 3.05 13.70
N ASP A 124 -13.86 3.99 13.96
CA ASP A 124 -15.07 4.18 13.18
C ASP A 124 -14.80 4.91 11.85
N LYS A 125 -15.84 5.01 11.03
CA LYS A 125 -15.77 5.67 9.72
C LYS A 125 -15.41 7.16 9.83
N ALA A 126 -15.94 7.85 10.84
CA ALA A 126 -15.73 9.29 11.03
C ALA A 126 -14.27 9.62 11.40
N ASN A 127 -13.58 8.71 12.09
CA ASN A 127 -12.20 8.85 12.54
C ASN A 127 -11.19 8.15 11.61
N MET A 128 -11.59 7.79 10.40
CA MET A 128 -10.70 7.20 9.42
C MET A 128 -9.82 8.31 8.78
N PRO A 129 -8.48 8.16 8.76
CA PRO A 129 -7.57 9.17 8.23
C PRO A 129 -7.54 9.22 6.69
N GLY A 130 -8.02 8.19 6.01
CA GLY A 130 -8.14 8.17 4.56
C GLY A 130 -9.19 9.18 4.07
N SER A 131 -9.03 9.65 2.84
CA SER A 131 -10.00 10.55 2.20
C SER A 131 -11.40 9.94 2.21
N GLN A 132 -12.39 10.65 2.74
CA GLN A 132 -13.79 10.20 2.77
C GLN A 132 -14.32 9.86 1.37
N ARG A 133 -13.85 10.57 0.35
CA ARG A 133 -14.18 10.27 -1.05
C ARG A 133 -13.64 8.91 -1.48
N GLU A 134 -12.40 8.57 -1.10
CA GLU A 134 -11.80 7.26 -1.43
C GLU A 134 -12.49 6.13 -0.69
N VAL A 135 -12.93 6.36 0.55
CA VAL A 135 -13.73 5.40 1.31
C VAL A 135 -15.08 5.15 0.62
N GLN A 136 -15.76 6.22 0.21
CA GLN A 136 -17.02 6.09 -0.51
C GLN A 136 -16.84 5.36 -1.84
N ASN A 137 -15.82 5.71 -2.63
CA ASN A 137 -15.52 5.01 -3.86
C ASN A 137 -15.25 3.51 -3.63
N ALA A 138 -14.55 3.15 -2.56
CA ALA A 138 -14.27 1.77 -2.22
C ALA A 138 -15.55 1.00 -1.81
N GLU A 139 -16.46 1.64 -1.06
CA GLU A 139 -17.78 1.07 -0.73
C GLU A 139 -18.62 0.83 -2.00
N GLU A 140 -18.65 1.80 -2.92
CA GLU A 140 -19.35 1.69 -4.20
C GLU A 140 -18.74 0.59 -5.10
N GLU A 141 -17.43 0.35 -5.02
CA GLU A 141 -16.73 -0.75 -5.70
C GLU A 141 -16.91 -2.11 -5.01
N GLY A 142 -17.67 -2.19 -3.90
CA GLY A 142 -18.03 -3.44 -3.23
C GLY A 142 -17.07 -3.88 -2.11
N VAL A 143 -16.21 -3.01 -1.63
CA VAL A 143 -15.34 -3.30 -0.48
C VAL A 143 -16.17 -3.37 0.80
N ASN A 144 -15.99 -4.43 1.56
CA ASN A 144 -16.60 -4.58 2.89
C ASN A 144 -15.73 -3.93 3.96
N PHE A 145 -16.29 -2.96 4.72
CA PHE A 145 -15.57 -2.32 5.82
C PHE A 145 -15.98 -2.91 7.16
N GLN A 146 -15.00 -3.39 7.90
CA GLN A 146 -15.16 -3.80 9.30
C GLN A 146 -14.54 -2.74 10.22
N TRP A 147 -15.42 -1.88 10.70
CA TRP A 147 -15.07 -0.80 11.63
C TRP A 147 -14.91 -1.31 13.05
N LEU A 148 -14.16 -0.57 13.87
CA LEU A 148 -13.92 -0.89 15.29
C LEU A 148 -13.34 -2.30 15.49
N SER A 149 -12.55 -2.74 14.53
CA SER A 149 -11.95 -4.07 14.51
C SER A 149 -10.46 -3.99 14.32
N ALA A 150 -9.70 -4.71 15.12
CA ALA A 150 -8.26 -4.82 14.98
C ALA A 150 -7.84 -6.29 14.83
N PRO A 151 -6.82 -6.57 14.04
CA PRO A 151 -6.30 -7.92 13.92
C PRO A 151 -5.70 -8.36 15.26
N HIS A 152 -5.99 -9.58 15.67
CA HIS A 152 -5.45 -10.20 16.89
C HIS A 152 -4.46 -11.31 16.55
N ALA A 153 -4.73 -12.10 15.54
CA ALA A 153 -3.84 -13.15 15.02
C ALA A 153 -4.18 -13.46 13.56
N LEU A 154 -3.17 -13.85 12.81
CA LEU A 154 -3.33 -14.48 11.50
C LEU A 154 -3.20 -15.98 11.67
N LEU A 155 -4.14 -16.74 11.13
CA LEU A 155 -4.24 -18.18 11.33
C LEU A 155 -4.04 -18.90 10.00
N GLY A 156 -3.29 -19.99 10.04
CA GLY A 156 -3.03 -20.83 8.89
C GLY A 156 -1.98 -21.89 9.19
N ASP A 157 -1.73 -22.72 8.19
CA ASP A 157 -0.67 -23.75 8.21
C ASP A 157 0.21 -23.49 6.97
N GLY A 158 1.38 -22.90 7.20
CA GLY A 158 2.25 -22.36 6.14
C GLY A 158 1.73 -21.08 5.48
N SER A 159 0.47 -21.04 5.05
CA SER A 159 -0.17 -19.90 4.44
C SER A 159 -1.32 -19.36 5.30
N VAL A 160 -1.58 -18.04 5.23
CA VAL A 160 -2.71 -17.42 5.93
C VAL A 160 -4.03 -17.90 5.34
N ARG A 161 -4.95 -18.35 6.22
CA ARG A 161 -6.31 -18.80 5.86
C ARG A 161 -7.41 -17.94 6.44
N SER A 162 -7.14 -17.31 7.58
CA SER A 162 -8.11 -16.42 8.25
C SER A 162 -7.42 -15.40 9.14
N VAL A 163 -8.15 -14.33 9.41
CA VAL A 163 -7.77 -13.28 10.35
C VAL A 163 -8.68 -13.40 11.57
N ARG A 164 -8.10 -13.61 12.74
CA ARG A 164 -8.82 -13.46 14.00
C ARG A 164 -8.79 -12.00 14.37
N GLU A 165 -9.94 -11.40 14.49
CA GLU A 165 -10.09 -10.01 14.89
C GLU A 165 -10.48 -9.87 16.36
N ARG A 166 -10.24 -8.70 16.92
CA ARG A 166 -10.74 -8.25 18.21
C ARG A 166 -11.56 -6.99 18.00
N ARG A 167 -12.78 -6.98 18.48
CA ARG A 167 -13.64 -5.81 18.50
C ARG A 167 -13.08 -4.76 19.49
N ILE A 168 -13.07 -3.51 19.04
CA ILE A 168 -12.63 -2.37 19.85
C ILE A 168 -13.87 -1.61 20.29
N HIS A 169 -14.02 -1.41 21.57
CA HIS A 169 -15.06 -0.53 22.09
C HIS A 169 -14.53 0.91 22.06
N PRO A 170 -15.30 1.87 21.53
CA PRO A 170 -14.93 3.27 21.66
C PRO A 170 -14.75 3.62 23.13
N VAL A 171 -13.65 4.24 23.49
CA VAL A 171 -13.50 4.84 24.82
C VAL A 171 -14.33 6.12 24.78
N SER A 172 -15.35 6.16 25.62
CA SER A 172 -16.21 7.32 25.83
C SER A 172 -15.43 8.52 26.39
#